data_ca06284f807e74bc45010bc471ad9536
#
_entry.id   ca06284f807e74bc45010bc471ad9536
#
_cell.length_a   1.000
_cell.length_b   1.000
_cell.length_c   1.000
_cell.angle_alpha   90.00
_cell.angle_beta   90.00
_cell.angle_gamma   90.00
#
_symmetry.space_group_name_H-M   'P 1'
#
loop_
_entity.id
_entity.type
_entity.pdbx_description
1 polymer ?
#
loop_
_entity_poly.entity_id
_entity_poly.type
_entity_poly.pdbx_seq_one_letter_code
_entity_poly.pdbx_strand_id
1 'polypeptide(L)' 'MAEKVKVWFDPEGDFLEVRFSDAPGFMRETAYDALMERVDEHGQVVGFSILGVSRFRKERPLKAELTAGK' A
#
# COMPACT_ATOMS: atom_id res chain seq x y z
N MET A 1 -10.83 -1.32 -19.87
CA MET A 1 -10.62 -0.06 -19.28
C MET A 1 -9.35 -0.06 -18.43
N ALA A 2 -8.46 0.81 -18.75
CA ALA A 2 -7.21 0.86 -18.02
C ALA A 2 -7.40 1.66 -16.73
N GLU A 3 -6.87 1.15 -15.67
CA GLU A 3 -6.86 1.83 -14.42
C GLU A 3 -5.48 2.36 -14.15
N LYS A 4 -5.41 3.53 -13.59
CA LYS A 4 -4.13 4.10 -13.26
C LYS A 4 -3.66 3.56 -11.93
N VAL A 5 -2.45 3.07 -11.92
CA VAL A 5 -1.80 2.66 -10.69
C VAL A 5 -0.67 3.64 -10.46
N LYS A 6 -0.71 4.33 -9.34
CA LYS A 6 0.30 5.30 -9.00
C LYS A 6 1.23 4.70 -7.98
N VAL A 7 2.52 4.84 -8.22
CA VAL A 7 3.53 4.33 -7.31
C VAL A 7 4.41 5.49 -6.91
N TRP A 8 4.57 5.65 -5.62
CA TRP A 8 5.38 6.71 -5.05
C TRP A 8 6.44 6.06 -4.19
N PHE A 9 7.69 6.31 -4.49
CA PHE A 9 8.78 5.78 -3.70
C PHE A 9 9.68 6.92 -3.26
N ASP A 10 9.86 7.02 -1.95
CA ASP A 10 10.69 8.06 -1.36
C ASP A 10 11.89 7.37 -0.70
N PRO A 11 13.05 7.39 -1.36
CA PRO A 11 14.21 6.72 -0.78
C PRO A 11 14.71 7.37 0.50
N GLU A 12 14.52 8.68 0.66
CA GLU A 12 14.95 9.34 1.88
C GLU A 12 14.08 8.96 3.06
N GLY A 13 12.78 8.86 2.81
CA GLY A 13 11.87 8.44 3.86
C GLY A 13 11.71 6.96 3.98
N ASP A 14 12.34 6.21 3.05
CA ASP A 14 12.25 4.75 3.05
C ASP A 14 10.79 4.32 2.99
N PHE A 15 10.05 4.91 2.08
CA PHE A 15 8.59 4.85 2.07
C PHE A 15 8.12 4.51 0.66
N LEU A 16 7.17 3.61 0.57
CA LEU A 16 6.55 3.24 -0.70
C LEU A 16 5.05 3.34 -0.56
N GLU A 17 4.41 3.97 -1.54
CA GLU A 17 2.96 4.05 -1.58
C GLU A 17 2.49 3.65 -2.96
N VAL A 18 1.44 2.84 -3.00
CA VAL A 18 0.80 2.42 -4.24
C VAL A 18 -0.67 2.74 -4.12
N ARG A 19 -1.22 3.38 -5.15
CA ARG A 19 -2.64 3.72 -5.18
C ARG A 19 -3.25 3.19 -6.45
N PHE A 20 -4.37 2.50 -6.31
CA PHE A 20 -5.08 1.91 -7.43
C PHE A 20 -6.20 2.79 -7.94
N SER A 21 -6.60 3.78 -7.15
CA SER A 21 -7.77 4.58 -7.46
C SER A 21 -7.58 5.95 -6.87
N ASP A 22 -8.19 6.96 -7.50
CA ASP A 22 -8.20 8.31 -6.97
C ASP A 22 -9.37 8.56 -6.04
N ALA A 23 -10.13 7.52 -5.73
CA ALA A 23 -11.27 7.68 -4.85
C ALA A 23 -10.83 8.21 -3.49
N PRO A 24 -11.65 9.07 -2.89
CA PRO A 24 -11.33 9.54 -1.54
C PRO A 24 -11.32 8.38 -0.57
N GLY A 25 -10.45 8.46 0.40
CA GLY A 25 -10.36 7.40 1.36
C GLY A 25 -9.51 7.80 2.54
N PHE A 26 -9.27 6.85 3.41
CA PHE A 26 -8.49 7.11 4.60
C PHE A 26 -7.59 5.91 4.87
N MET A 27 -6.55 6.16 5.65
CA MET A 27 -5.57 5.12 5.97
C MET A 27 -6.10 4.27 7.11
N ARG A 28 -5.82 2.98 7.00
CA ARG A 28 -6.23 2.01 8.00
C ARG A 28 -5.03 1.13 8.36
N GLU A 29 -4.86 0.89 9.64
CA GLU A 29 -3.78 0.03 10.10
C GLU A 29 -4.06 -1.41 9.76
N THR A 30 -2.98 -2.16 9.57
CA THR A 30 -3.09 -3.59 9.36
C THR A 30 -2.40 -4.31 10.51
N ALA A 31 -2.32 -5.63 10.41
CA ALA A 31 -1.64 -6.43 11.41
C ALA A 31 -0.14 -6.16 11.44
N TYR A 32 0.39 -5.53 10.40
CA TYR A 32 1.82 -5.25 10.31
C TYR A 32 2.03 -3.76 10.47
N ASP A 33 2.88 -3.38 11.42
CA ASP A 33 3.12 -1.97 11.71
C ASP A 33 3.61 -1.21 10.50
N ALA A 34 4.38 -1.86 9.65
CA ALA A 34 4.98 -1.18 8.51
C ALA A 34 4.00 -1.01 7.35
N LEU A 35 2.85 -1.63 7.41
CA LEU A 35 1.92 -1.65 6.28
C LEU A 35 0.63 -0.97 6.66
N MET A 36 0.24 0.01 5.84
CA MET A 36 -1.04 0.69 5.99
C MET A 36 -1.84 0.48 4.73
N GLU A 37 -3.13 0.33 4.87
CA GLU A 37 -4.04 0.28 3.73
C GLU A 37 -4.77 1.60 3.60
N ARG A 38 -5.06 1.97 2.35
CA ARG A 38 -5.99 3.08 2.10
C ARG A 38 -7.30 2.46 1.63
N VAL A 39 -8.38 2.80 2.29
CA VAL A 39 -9.69 2.25 1.98
C VAL A 39 -10.64 3.38 1.63
N ASP A 40 -11.60 3.07 0.76
CA ASP A 40 -12.60 4.05 0.40
C ASP A 40 -13.76 3.99 1.39
N GLU A 41 -14.81 4.74 1.07
CA GLU A 41 -15.96 4.84 1.97
C GLU A 41 -16.74 3.53 2.06
N HIS A 42 -16.49 2.62 1.14
CA HIS A 42 -17.13 1.31 1.15
C HIS A 42 -16.24 0.25 1.80
N GLY A 43 -15.10 0.64 2.32
CA GLY A 43 -14.19 -0.32 2.93
C GLY A 43 -13.33 -1.09 1.98
N GLN A 44 -13.33 -0.73 0.71
CA GLN A 44 -12.50 -1.42 -0.28
C GLN A 44 -11.12 -0.83 -0.30
N VAL A 45 -10.12 -1.69 -0.46
CA VAL A 45 -8.73 -1.26 -0.49
C VAL A 45 -8.45 -0.59 -1.83
N VAL A 46 -8.02 0.66 -1.78
CA VAL A 46 -7.68 1.42 -2.99
C VAL A 46 -6.21 1.78 -3.04
N GLY A 47 -5.42 1.28 -2.11
CA GLY A 47 -3.99 1.51 -2.09
C GLY A 47 -3.37 0.99 -0.82
N PHE A 48 -2.05 1.10 -0.74
CA PHE A 48 -1.35 0.72 0.48
C PHE A 48 -0.04 1.49 0.54
N SER A 49 0.53 1.51 1.75
CA SER A 49 1.81 2.15 1.99
C SER A 49 2.68 1.23 2.82
N ILE A 50 3.97 1.26 2.56
CA ILE A 50 4.92 0.49 3.32
C ILE A 50 5.97 1.44 3.86
N LEU A 51 6.11 1.47 5.18
CA LEU A 51 7.11 2.27 5.85
C LEU A 51 8.32 1.41 6.14
N GLY A 52 9.51 1.94 5.93
CA GLY A 52 10.72 1.20 6.19
C GLY A 52 10.94 0.10 5.19
N VAL A 53 10.78 0.42 3.92
CA VAL A 53 10.87 -0.57 2.85
C VAL A 53 12.19 -1.31 2.88
N SER A 54 13.27 -0.64 3.27
CA SER A 54 14.58 -1.25 3.28
C SER A 54 14.67 -2.41 4.27
N ARG A 55 13.76 -2.49 5.23
CA ARG A 55 13.75 -3.60 6.16
C ARG A 55 13.45 -4.92 5.46
N PHE A 56 12.86 -4.85 4.27
CA PHE A 56 12.51 -6.04 3.51
C PHE A 56 13.58 -6.42 2.51
N ARG A 57 14.79 -5.89 2.71
CA ARG A 57 15.89 -6.12 1.77
C ARG A 57 16.19 -7.60 1.59
N LYS A 58 15.95 -8.38 2.62
CA LYS A 58 16.19 -9.82 2.56
C LYS A 58 15.14 -10.56 1.77
N GLU A 59 14.00 -9.93 1.55
CA GLU A 59 12.93 -10.53 0.76
C GLU A 59 13.19 -10.19 -0.69
N ARG A 60 13.54 -11.17 -1.47
CA ARG A 60 13.92 -10.90 -2.85
C ARG A 60 13.27 -11.90 -3.77
N PRO A 61 12.21 -11.50 -4.46
CA PRO A 61 11.61 -10.17 -4.43
C PRO A 61 10.67 -10.00 -3.25
N LEU A 62 10.43 -8.76 -2.90
CA LEU A 62 9.40 -8.45 -1.93
C LEU A 62 8.05 -8.72 -2.57
N LYS A 63 7.21 -9.43 -1.84
CA LYS A 63 5.89 -9.78 -2.33
C LYS A 63 4.86 -9.32 -1.34
N ALA A 64 3.74 -8.84 -1.86
CA ALA A 64 2.60 -8.48 -1.06
C ALA A 64 1.35 -8.91 -1.80
N GLU A 65 0.38 -9.41 -1.07
CA GLU A 65 -0.88 -9.83 -1.65
C GLU A 65 -2.01 -9.10 -0.99
N LEU A 66 -2.98 -8.70 -1.81
CA LEU A 66 -4.23 -8.17 -1.30
C LEU A 66 -5.18 -9.33 -1.12
N THR A 67 -5.57 -9.56 0.11
CA THR A 67 -6.57 -10.57 0.38
C THR A 67 -7.89 -9.87 0.53
N ALA A 68 -8.79 -10.14 -0.36
CA ALA A 68 -10.09 -9.52 -0.29
C ALA A 68 -10.84 -10.14 0.85
N GLY A 69 -11.16 -9.47 1.59
CA GLY A 69 -11.73 -9.88 2.55
C GLY A 69 -12.51 -10.13 3.37
N LYS A 70 -12.60 -10.22 3.43
CA LYS A 70 -12.97 -10.29 4.08
C LYS A 70 -13.00 -9.99 4.84
#